data_930cc7759d8e8b44b500cfdf4f850adc
#
_entry.id   930cc7759d8e8b44b500cfdf4f850adc
#
_cell.length_a   1.000
_cell.length_b   1.000
_cell.length_c   1.000
_cell.angle_alpha   90.00
_cell.angle_beta   90.00
_cell.angle_gamma   90.00
#
_symmetry.space_group_name_H-M   'P 1'
#
loop_
_entity.id
_entity.type
_entity.pdbx_description
1 polymer ?
#
loop_
_entity_poly.entity_id
_entity_poly.type
_entity_poly.pdbx_seq_one_letter_code
_entity_poly.pdbx_strand_id
1 'polypeptide(L)'
;MKIQIEFFHDVLCAWCFAISPRVRHLAQENPDVEIIHRSFALAPNPDAIVQIFGSKENGKREILNHWRMANENDDEHRINADLMEQREFDYPYSIPGLLSCKAAELQGGQEAHWKMFDR
;
A
#
# COMPACT_ATOMS: atom_id res chain seq x y z
N MET A 1 -11.43 -1.71 27.63
CA MET A 1 -11.41 -2.83 26.64
C MET A 1 -10.58 -2.40 25.46
N LYS A 2 -9.68 -3.26 25.01
CA LYS A 2 -8.82 -2.96 23.86
C LYS A 2 -9.40 -3.61 22.60
N ILE A 3 -9.53 -2.84 21.53
CA ILE A 3 -10.02 -3.32 20.24
C ILE A 3 -8.81 -3.41 19.31
N GLN A 4 -8.55 -4.59 18.78
CA GLN A 4 -7.50 -4.79 17.79
C GLN A 4 -8.11 -4.83 16.41
N ILE A 5 -7.55 -4.03 15.51
CA ILE A 5 -7.92 -4.02 14.09
C ILE A 5 -6.69 -4.52 13.31
N GLU A 6 -6.85 -5.63 12.61
CA GLU A 6 -5.82 -6.12 11.70
C GLU A 6 -6.00 -5.47 10.34
N PHE A 7 -5.02 -4.68 9.93
CA PHE A 7 -5.03 -3.98 8.66
C PHE A 7 -4.16 -4.73 7.66
N PHE A 8 -4.80 -5.49 6.79
CA PHE A 8 -4.13 -6.23 5.72
C PHE A 8 -3.92 -5.31 4.53
N HIS A 9 -2.67 -5.11 4.13
CA HIS A 9 -2.34 -4.16 3.06
C HIS A 9 -1.09 -4.56 2.29
N ASP A 10 -0.92 -3.93 1.13
CA ASP A 10 0.25 -4.08 0.28
C ASP A 10 0.79 -2.70 -0.11
N VAL A 11 2.10 -2.61 -0.26
CA VAL A 11 2.78 -1.39 -0.71
C VAL A 11 2.40 -0.99 -2.14
N LEU A 12 1.89 -1.94 -2.94
CA LEU A 12 1.40 -1.66 -4.29
C LEU A 12 -0.06 -1.19 -4.32
N CYS A 13 -0.76 -1.28 -3.21
CA CYS A 13 -2.19 -1.00 -3.15
C CYS A 13 -2.42 0.51 -2.92
N ALA A 14 -2.79 1.22 -3.98
CA ALA A 14 -3.08 2.64 -3.89
C ALA A 14 -4.24 2.95 -2.93
N TRP A 15 -5.26 2.10 -2.89
CA TRP A 15 -6.37 2.25 -1.96
C TRP A 15 -5.95 2.07 -0.50
N CYS A 16 -5.01 1.17 -0.24
CA CYS A 16 -4.44 0.99 1.11
C CYS A 16 -3.68 2.25 1.53
N PHE A 17 -2.93 2.83 0.60
CA PHE A 17 -2.22 4.08 0.83
C PHE A 17 -3.19 5.24 1.08
N ALA A 18 -4.26 5.33 0.29
CA ALA A 18 -5.27 6.38 0.43
C ALA A 18 -6.01 6.32 1.76
N ILE A 19 -6.32 5.12 2.27
CA ILE A 19 -7.03 4.96 3.55
C ILE A 19 -6.12 5.09 4.78
N SER A 20 -4.81 4.92 4.63
CA SER A 20 -3.87 4.91 5.75
C SER A 20 -4.00 6.13 6.69
N PRO A 21 -4.07 7.38 6.20
CA PRO A 21 -4.26 8.53 7.08
C PRO A 21 -5.56 8.49 7.88
N ARG A 22 -6.64 7.98 7.30
CA ARG A 22 -7.94 7.86 7.99
C ARG A 22 -7.87 6.82 9.11
N VAL A 23 -7.20 5.70 8.86
CA VAL A 23 -6.98 4.66 9.87
C VAL A 23 -6.10 5.20 11.00
N ARG A 24 -5.07 5.97 10.67
CA ARG A 24 -4.20 6.62 11.66
C ARG A 24 -4.99 7.60 12.53
N HIS A 25 -5.83 8.40 11.91
CA HIS A 25 -6.68 9.35 12.63
C HIS A 25 -7.65 8.64 13.57
N LEU A 26 -8.27 7.55 13.11
CA LEU A 26 -9.13 6.70 13.93
C LEU A 26 -8.39 6.19 15.18
N ALA A 27 -7.17 5.69 15.00
CA ALA A 27 -6.36 5.19 16.11
C ALA A 27 -5.96 6.29 17.08
N GLN A 28 -5.66 7.49 16.60
CA GLN A 28 -5.31 8.63 17.42
C GLN A 28 -6.49 9.14 18.27
N GLU A 29 -7.69 9.12 17.71
CA GLU A 29 -8.90 9.56 18.41
C GLU A 29 -9.45 8.53 19.38
N ASN A 30 -9.07 7.28 19.23
CA ASN A 30 -9.61 6.16 20.02
C ASN A 30 -8.47 5.38 20.69
N PRO A 31 -8.06 5.76 21.91
CA PRO A 31 -6.94 5.09 22.60
C PRO A 31 -7.13 3.58 22.82
N ASP A 32 -8.37 3.11 22.79
CA ASP A 32 -8.69 1.69 22.92
C ASP A 32 -8.46 0.88 21.64
N VAL A 33 -8.19 1.55 20.52
CA VAL A 33 -7.95 0.91 19.22
C VAL A 33 -6.47 0.72 18.99
N GLU A 34 -6.08 -0.52 18.70
CA GLU A 34 -4.72 -0.88 18.31
C GLU A 34 -4.76 -1.39 16.87
N ILE A 35 -3.90 -0.83 16.01
CA ILE A 35 -3.79 -1.27 14.62
C ILE A 35 -2.61 -2.22 14.48
N ILE A 36 -2.90 -3.42 14.00
CA ILE A 36 -1.89 -4.43 13.71
C ILE A 36 -1.75 -4.53 12.18
N HIS A 37 -0.56 -4.23 11.67
CA HIS A 37 -0.29 -4.27 10.23
C HIS A 37 0.06 -5.68 9.80
N ARG A 38 -0.65 -6.17 8.78
CA ARG A 38 -0.42 -7.48 8.16
C ARG A 38 -0.10 -7.29 6.69
N SER A 39 0.97 -7.90 6.22
CA SER A 39 1.36 -7.83 4.82
C SER A 39 0.55 -8.82 3.99
N PHE A 40 0.04 -8.35 2.85
CA PHE A 40 -0.68 -9.17 1.90
C PHE A 40 -0.16 -8.88 0.49
N ALA A 41 0.61 -9.79 -0.08
CA ALA A 41 1.25 -9.57 -1.38
C ALA A 41 0.25 -9.75 -2.53
N LEU A 42 -0.18 -8.66 -3.15
CA LEU A 42 -1.04 -8.69 -4.34
C LEU A 42 -0.27 -9.21 -5.55
N ALA A 43 1.01 -8.89 -5.66
CA ALA A 43 1.89 -9.36 -6.72
C ALA A 43 3.14 -10.00 -6.08
N PRO A 44 3.07 -11.30 -5.71
CA PRO A 44 4.13 -11.92 -4.90
C PRO A 44 5.42 -12.23 -5.66
N ASN A 45 5.40 -12.16 -6.99
CA ASN A 45 6.57 -12.44 -7.82
C ASN A 45 6.54 -11.55 -9.08
N PRO A 46 7.68 -11.45 -9.81
CA PRO A 46 7.75 -10.58 -10.99
C PRO A 46 6.77 -10.91 -12.12
N ASP A 47 6.28 -12.14 -12.19
CA ASP A 47 5.36 -12.58 -13.25
C ASP A 47 3.88 -12.36 -12.89
N ALA A 48 3.59 -12.00 -11.65
CA ALA A 48 2.21 -11.88 -11.17
C ALA A 48 1.39 -10.87 -11.98
N ILE A 49 1.98 -9.75 -12.36
CA ILE A 49 1.28 -8.72 -13.16
C ILE A 49 0.85 -9.29 -14.52
N VAL A 50 1.74 -10.03 -15.20
CA VAL A 50 1.41 -10.68 -16.47
C VAL A 50 0.33 -11.74 -16.28
N GLN A 51 0.42 -12.54 -15.22
CA GLN A 51 -0.56 -13.59 -14.92
C GLN A 51 -1.95 -13.03 -14.67
N ILE A 52 -2.04 -11.89 -14.00
CA ILE A 52 -3.33 -11.26 -13.64
C ILE A 52 -3.90 -10.48 -14.83
N PHE A 53 -3.08 -9.70 -15.52
CA PHE A 53 -3.53 -8.72 -16.52
C PHE A 53 -3.22 -9.09 -17.97
N GLY A 54 -2.52 -10.18 -18.21
CA GLY A 54 -2.16 -10.67 -19.53
C GLY A 54 -0.86 -10.12 -20.11
N SER A 55 -0.47 -8.90 -19.76
CA SER A 55 0.80 -8.29 -20.16
C SER A 55 1.24 -7.25 -19.13
N LYS A 56 2.53 -6.89 -19.15
CA LYS A 56 3.08 -5.84 -18.28
C LYS A 56 2.47 -4.48 -18.59
N GLU A 57 2.27 -4.17 -19.87
CA GLU A 57 1.68 -2.92 -20.33
C GLU A 57 0.23 -2.79 -19.89
N ASN A 58 -0.55 -3.84 -20.08
CA ASN A 58 -1.95 -3.90 -19.64
C ASN A 58 -2.05 -3.76 -18.11
N GLY A 59 -1.18 -4.46 -17.39
CA GLY A 59 -1.13 -4.40 -15.94
C GLY A 59 -0.87 -2.99 -15.44
N LYS A 60 0.16 -2.35 -15.96
CA LYS A 60 0.49 -0.97 -15.59
C LYS A 60 -0.68 -0.02 -15.85
N ARG A 61 -1.31 -0.12 -17.03
CA ARG A 61 -2.45 0.72 -17.40
C ARG A 61 -3.64 0.54 -16.45
N GLU A 62 -4.02 -0.70 -16.18
CA GLU A 62 -5.13 -1.02 -15.29
C GLU A 62 -4.86 -0.57 -13.85
N ILE A 63 -3.67 -0.82 -13.36
CA ILE A 63 -3.26 -0.41 -12.01
C ILE A 63 -3.28 1.11 -11.88
N LEU A 64 -2.77 1.83 -12.88
CA LEU A 64 -2.77 3.30 -12.84
C LEU A 64 -4.18 3.89 -12.92
N ASN A 65 -5.14 3.22 -13.55
CA ASN A 65 -6.54 3.62 -13.46
C ASN A 65 -7.05 3.54 -12.02
N HIS A 66 -6.69 2.48 -11.29
CA HIS A 66 -6.99 2.37 -9.87
C HIS A 66 -6.29 3.46 -9.04
N TRP A 67 -5.07 3.82 -9.40
CA TRP A 67 -4.35 4.92 -8.75
C TRP A 67 -5.11 6.24 -8.88
N ARG A 68 -5.65 6.53 -10.07
CA ARG A 68 -6.42 7.76 -10.30
C ARG A 68 -7.67 7.80 -9.43
N MET A 69 -8.41 6.69 -9.37
CA MET A 69 -9.58 6.58 -8.50
C MET A 69 -9.22 6.69 -7.02
N ALA A 70 -8.14 6.04 -6.60
CA ALA A 70 -7.67 6.12 -5.23
C ALA A 70 -7.26 7.54 -4.86
N ASN A 71 -6.62 8.26 -5.79
CA ASN A 71 -6.21 9.65 -5.56
C ASN A 71 -7.41 10.59 -5.34
N GLU A 72 -8.52 10.34 -6.02
CA GLU A 72 -9.76 11.10 -5.80
C GLU A 72 -10.30 10.92 -4.39
N ASN A 73 -10.01 9.78 -3.78
CA ASN A 73 -10.45 9.42 -2.42
C ASN A 73 -9.36 9.63 -1.35
N ASP A 74 -8.14 9.97 -1.76
CA ASP A 74 -7.08 10.34 -0.83
C ASP A 74 -7.29 11.80 -0.40
N ASP A 75 -7.46 12.03 0.88
CA ASP A 75 -7.73 13.36 1.42
C ASP A 75 -6.64 14.39 1.06
N GLU A 76 -5.41 13.92 0.85
CA GLU A 76 -4.25 14.76 0.52
C GLU A 76 -3.87 14.71 -0.96
N HIS A 77 -4.53 13.89 -1.76
CA HIS A 77 -4.27 13.72 -3.19
C HIS A 77 -2.78 13.46 -3.52
N ARG A 78 -2.16 12.54 -2.79
CA ARG A 78 -0.71 12.26 -2.86
C ARG A 78 -0.30 11.31 -3.98
N ILE A 79 -1.26 10.66 -4.65
CA ILE A 79 -0.98 9.60 -5.62
C ILE A 79 -0.88 10.20 -7.02
N ASN A 80 0.32 10.12 -7.62
CA ASN A 80 0.59 10.70 -8.92
C ASN A 80 0.70 9.62 -10.01
N ALA A 81 -0.44 9.21 -10.55
CA ALA A 81 -0.50 8.20 -11.61
C ALA A 81 0.17 8.67 -12.90
N ASP A 82 0.04 9.95 -13.25
CA ASP A 82 0.61 10.50 -14.49
C ASP A 82 2.15 10.43 -14.47
N LEU A 83 2.76 10.72 -13.32
CA LEU A 83 4.20 10.60 -13.17
C LEU A 83 4.65 9.15 -13.34
N MET A 84 3.93 8.21 -12.75
CA MET A 84 4.23 6.78 -12.88
C MET A 84 4.06 6.30 -14.32
N GLU A 85 3.05 6.82 -15.02
CA GLU A 85 2.82 6.49 -16.44
C GLU A 85 4.00 6.90 -17.32
N GLN A 86 4.64 8.03 -17.02
CA GLN A 86 5.81 8.53 -17.74
C GLN A 86 7.08 7.73 -17.48
N ARG A 87 7.12 6.94 -16.41
CA ARG A 87 8.29 6.11 -16.09
C ARG A 87 8.36 4.89 -17.01
N GLU A 88 9.54 4.62 -17.51
CA GLU A 88 9.77 3.54 -18.49
C GLU A 88 9.90 2.14 -17.87
N PHE A 89 10.11 2.06 -16.56
CA PHE A 89 10.26 0.76 -15.89
C PHE A 89 8.89 0.06 -15.72
N ASP A 90 8.95 -1.26 -15.65
CA ASP A 90 7.76 -2.09 -15.40
C ASP A 90 7.20 -1.85 -14.01
N TYR A 91 5.89 -2.09 -13.85
CA TYR A 91 5.27 -2.00 -12.54
C TYR A 91 5.90 -3.01 -11.58
N PRO A 92 6.32 -2.59 -10.39
CA PRO A 92 7.04 -3.47 -9.45
C PRO A 92 6.14 -4.55 -8.86
N TYR A 93 6.75 -5.57 -8.26
CA TYR A 93 6.03 -6.57 -7.48
C TYR A 93 6.18 -6.30 -5.98
N SER A 94 5.33 -6.95 -5.16
CA SER A 94 5.11 -6.57 -3.76
C SER A 94 6.27 -6.83 -2.81
N ILE A 95 7.03 -7.89 -3.04
CA ILE A 95 7.91 -8.46 -2.00
C ILE A 95 9.01 -7.50 -1.50
N PRO A 96 9.76 -6.80 -2.37
CA PRO A 96 10.80 -5.89 -1.86
C PRO A 96 10.26 -4.82 -0.91
N GLY A 97 9.13 -4.21 -1.25
CA GLY A 97 8.50 -3.19 -0.39
C GLY A 97 7.96 -3.78 0.91
N LEU A 98 7.32 -4.94 0.85
CA LEU A 98 6.80 -5.61 2.04
C LEU A 98 7.93 -6.06 2.99
N LEU A 99 9.04 -6.53 2.45
CA LEU A 99 10.22 -6.86 3.26
C LEU A 99 10.78 -5.64 3.98
N SER A 100 10.77 -4.48 3.31
CA SER A 100 11.19 -3.21 3.93
C SER A 100 10.29 -2.87 5.12
N CYS A 101 8.98 -3.03 4.99
CA CYS A 101 8.03 -2.80 6.07
C CYS A 101 8.25 -3.78 7.24
N LYS A 102 8.49 -5.05 6.94
CA LYS A 102 8.78 -6.06 7.97
C LYS A 102 10.11 -5.81 8.67
N ALA A 103 11.13 -5.39 7.94
CA ALA A 103 12.42 -5.02 8.53
C ALA A 103 12.25 -3.82 9.49
N ALA A 104 11.47 -2.83 9.09
CA ALA A 104 11.15 -1.70 9.96
C ALA A 104 10.40 -2.15 11.22
N GLU A 105 9.43 -3.07 11.08
CA GLU A 105 8.68 -3.64 12.19
C GLU A 105 9.58 -4.33 13.21
N LEU A 106 10.56 -5.11 12.75
CA LEU A 106 11.53 -5.78 13.63
C LEU A 106 12.39 -4.79 14.41
N GLN A 107 12.60 -3.60 13.89
CA GLN A 107 13.43 -2.57 14.52
C GLN A 107 12.63 -1.63 15.43
N GLY A 108 11.41 -1.32 15.11
CA GLY A 108 10.63 -0.29 15.80
C GLY A 108 9.14 -0.60 15.98
N GLY A 109 8.72 -1.85 15.78
CA GLY A 109 7.34 -2.28 16.01
C GLY A 109 6.35 -1.78 14.95
N GLN A 110 5.08 -1.81 15.29
CA GLN A 110 3.97 -1.49 14.37
C GLN A 110 4.05 -0.05 13.83
N GLU A 111 4.46 0.89 14.65
CA GLU A 111 4.59 2.29 14.21
C GLU A 111 5.69 2.46 13.16
N ALA A 112 6.81 1.77 13.30
CA ALA A 112 7.88 1.79 12.30
C ALA A 112 7.45 1.13 10.99
N HIS A 113 6.71 0.02 11.06
CA HIS A 113 6.09 -0.61 9.89
C HIS A 113 5.20 0.39 9.16
N TRP A 114 4.33 1.07 9.89
CA TRP A 114 3.37 2.03 9.33
C TRP A 114 4.08 3.21 8.66
N LYS A 115 5.08 3.76 9.30
CA LYS A 115 5.88 4.87 8.72
C LYS A 115 6.59 4.44 7.44
N MET A 116 7.11 3.22 7.39
CA MET A 116 7.76 2.70 6.18
C MET A 116 6.73 2.50 5.06
N PHE A 117 5.55 2.00 5.38
CA PHE A 117 4.45 1.84 4.43
C PHE A 117 4.00 3.19 3.85
N ASP A 118 3.89 4.22 4.68
CA ASP A 118 3.42 5.55 4.25
C ASP A 118 4.45 6.31 3.40
N ARG A 119 5.67 5.81 3.30
CA ARG A 119 6.70 6.40 2.46
C ARG A 119 6.60 5.95 1.01
#